data_f6b85fc4cafc79f1eef0ce4a7a46959c
#
_entry.id   f6b85fc4cafc79f1eef0ce4a7a46959c
#
_cell.length_a   1.000
_cell.length_b   1.000
_cell.length_c   1.000
_cell.angle_alpha   90.00
_cell.angle_beta   90.00
_cell.angle_gamma   90.00
#
_symmetry.space_group_name_H-M   'P 1'
#
loop_
_entity.id
_entity.type
_entity.pdbx_description
1 polymer ?
#
loop_
_entity_poly.entity_id
_entity_poly.type
_entity_poly.pdbx_seq_one_letter_code
_entity_poly.pdbx_strand_id
1 'polypeptide(L)'
;ILLADRFNKFVDGYSIGSNDLTMLILGCDRNNDTVASLFDERNLAIKRAIRHLIKVAHRDGKTVSICGQAPSVYPDFTEFLVKSGIDYVSVNPDMVKSTRLNVARIEQRLMLDAATGRGVVDQEDYEL
;
A
#
# COMPACT_ATOMS: atom_id res chain seq x y z
N ILE A 1 4.29 -7.66 -10.42
CA ILE A 1 2.89 -7.63 -9.95
C ILE A 1 2.00 -8.48 -10.85
N LEU A 2 2.02 -8.28 -12.18
CA LEU A 2 1.15 -9.00 -13.12
C LEU A 2 1.28 -10.53 -13.07
N LEU A 3 2.43 -11.05 -12.70
CA LEU A 3 2.70 -12.49 -12.59
C LEU A 3 2.90 -12.95 -11.13
N ALA A 4 2.41 -12.21 -10.17
CA ALA A 4 2.60 -12.54 -8.74
C ALA A 4 2.08 -13.95 -8.41
N ASP A 5 0.97 -14.38 -9.00
CA ASP A 5 0.43 -15.74 -8.86
C ASP A 5 1.42 -16.84 -9.25
N ARG A 6 2.27 -16.56 -10.22
CA ARG A 6 3.32 -17.50 -10.66
C ARG A 6 4.50 -17.52 -9.70
N PHE A 7 4.87 -16.33 -9.16
CA PHE A 7 5.97 -16.20 -8.22
C PHE A 7 5.65 -16.75 -6.83
N ASN A 8 4.38 -16.76 -6.41
CA ASN A 8 3.95 -17.29 -5.12
C ASN A 8 4.49 -18.70 -4.81
N LYS A 9 4.77 -19.50 -5.84
CA LYS A 9 5.32 -20.86 -5.70
C LYS A 9 6.78 -20.88 -5.27
N PHE A 10 7.49 -19.77 -5.43
CA PHE A 10 8.96 -19.68 -5.27
C PHE A 10 9.39 -18.70 -4.18
N VAL A 11 8.45 -17.94 -3.60
CA VAL A 11 8.73 -16.92 -2.59
C VAL A 11 7.94 -17.16 -1.31
N ASP A 12 8.44 -16.66 -0.19
CA ASP A 12 7.75 -16.71 1.10
C ASP A 12 6.93 -15.43 1.35
N GLY A 13 7.24 -14.36 0.65
CA GLY A 13 6.55 -13.08 0.71
C GLY A 13 7.09 -12.07 -0.28
N TYR A 14 6.54 -10.87 -0.22
CA TYR A 14 6.93 -9.75 -1.10
C TYR A 14 7.32 -8.53 -0.27
N SER A 15 8.26 -7.76 -0.82
CA SER A 15 8.60 -6.43 -0.30
C SER A 15 8.42 -5.40 -1.41
N ILE A 16 7.52 -4.46 -1.20
CA ILE A 16 7.20 -3.40 -2.16
C ILE A 16 8.14 -2.23 -1.90
N GLY A 17 8.99 -1.90 -2.89
CA GLY A 17 9.68 -0.62 -2.94
C GLY A 17 8.75 0.42 -3.57
N SER A 18 8.07 1.24 -2.74
CA SER A 18 7.02 2.13 -3.25
C SER A 18 7.51 3.15 -4.26
N ASN A 19 8.73 3.66 -4.07
CA ASN A 19 9.36 4.59 -5.01
C ASN A 19 9.62 3.93 -6.37
N ASP A 20 10.24 2.74 -6.37
CA ASP A 20 10.58 2.01 -7.60
C ASP A 20 9.29 1.61 -8.34
N LEU A 21 8.30 1.13 -7.60
CA LEU A 21 7.01 0.76 -8.17
C LEU A 21 6.34 1.96 -8.84
N THR A 22 6.38 3.13 -8.20
CA THR A 22 5.81 4.36 -8.74
C THR A 22 6.54 4.80 -10.02
N MET A 23 7.86 4.80 -10.00
CA MET A 23 8.66 5.12 -11.20
C MET A 23 8.35 4.19 -12.36
N LEU A 24 8.25 2.90 -12.11
CA LEU A 24 8.00 1.91 -13.16
C LEU A 24 6.58 1.97 -13.72
N ILE A 25 5.57 2.15 -12.85
CA ILE A 25 4.17 2.20 -13.30
C ILE A 25 3.87 3.51 -14.03
N LEU A 26 4.33 4.65 -13.50
CA LEU A 26 4.06 5.95 -14.10
C LEU A 26 5.05 6.31 -15.22
N GLY A 27 6.13 5.53 -15.38
CA GLY A 27 7.17 5.82 -16.36
C GLY A 27 7.88 7.16 -16.09
N CYS A 28 7.96 7.59 -14.84
CA CYS A 28 8.56 8.85 -14.45
C CYS A 28 9.70 8.65 -13.46
N ASP A 29 10.77 9.42 -13.62
CA ASP A 29 11.88 9.50 -12.68
C ASP A 29 11.71 10.73 -11.79
N ARG A 30 11.66 10.53 -10.47
CA ARG A 30 11.56 11.61 -9.49
C ARG A 30 12.74 12.59 -9.51
N ASN A 31 13.89 12.16 -10.05
CA ASN A 31 15.10 12.98 -10.17
C ASN A 31 15.15 13.78 -11.48
N ASN A 32 14.18 13.60 -12.37
CA ASN A 32 14.07 14.34 -13.61
C ASN A 32 13.08 15.49 -13.45
N ASP A 33 13.57 16.73 -13.44
CA ASP A 33 12.77 17.94 -13.17
C ASP A 33 11.54 18.08 -14.10
N THR A 34 11.62 17.53 -15.31
CA THR A 34 10.52 17.61 -16.29
C THR A 34 9.32 16.75 -15.89
N VAL A 35 9.55 15.60 -15.27
CA VAL A 35 8.51 14.62 -14.94
C VAL A 35 8.33 14.38 -13.44
N ALA A 36 9.17 14.99 -12.60
CA ALA A 36 9.12 14.84 -11.14
C ALA A 36 7.74 15.24 -10.56
N SER A 37 7.07 16.19 -11.17
CA SER A 37 5.72 16.62 -10.76
C SER A 37 4.65 15.54 -10.96
N LEU A 38 4.90 14.54 -11.80
CA LEU A 38 3.99 13.41 -12.05
C LEU A 38 4.22 12.28 -11.07
N PHE A 39 5.33 12.30 -10.32
CA PHE A 39 5.67 11.28 -9.35
C PHE A 39 4.80 11.45 -8.08
N ASP A 40 3.78 10.62 -7.96
CA ASP A 40 2.95 10.56 -6.76
C ASP A 40 2.67 9.10 -6.39
N GLU A 41 3.21 8.66 -5.26
CA GLU A 41 3.00 7.30 -4.74
C GLU A 41 1.53 7.02 -4.38
N ARG A 42 0.71 8.07 -4.22
CA ARG A 42 -0.73 7.97 -3.93
C ARG A 42 -1.59 7.82 -5.18
N ASN A 43 -0.97 7.83 -6.36
CA ASN A 43 -1.69 7.67 -7.63
C ASN A 43 -2.53 6.37 -7.61
N LEU A 44 -3.73 6.44 -8.18
CA LEU A 44 -4.67 5.32 -8.21
C LEU A 44 -4.09 4.06 -8.86
N ALA A 45 -3.27 4.21 -9.91
CA ALA A 45 -2.60 3.09 -10.56
C ALA A 45 -1.66 2.33 -9.59
N ILE A 46 -0.95 3.08 -8.73
CA ILE A 46 -0.06 2.51 -7.71
C ILE A 46 -0.88 1.80 -6.64
N LYS A 47 -1.93 2.44 -6.13
CA LYS A 47 -2.84 1.84 -5.14
C LYS A 47 -3.47 0.56 -5.66
N ARG A 48 -3.93 0.53 -6.91
CA ARG A 48 -4.49 -0.68 -7.55
C ARG A 48 -3.46 -1.80 -7.66
N ALA A 49 -2.23 -1.48 -8.06
CA ALA A 49 -1.15 -2.45 -8.17
C ALA A 49 -0.78 -3.07 -6.81
N ILE A 50 -0.68 -2.25 -5.76
CA ILE A 50 -0.41 -2.69 -4.39
C ILE A 50 -1.54 -3.60 -3.89
N ARG A 51 -2.78 -3.16 -4.00
CA ARG A 51 -3.96 -3.95 -3.57
C ARG A 51 -4.05 -5.30 -4.31
N HIS A 52 -3.78 -5.30 -5.61
CA HIS A 52 -3.73 -6.53 -6.40
C HIS A 52 -2.67 -7.49 -5.88
N LEU A 53 -1.45 -7.02 -5.63
CA LEU A 53 -0.36 -7.84 -5.11
C LEU A 53 -0.72 -8.44 -3.74
N ILE A 54 -1.27 -7.63 -2.82
CA ILE A 54 -1.69 -8.10 -1.50
C ILE A 54 -2.74 -9.22 -1.63
N LYS A 55 -3.79 -9.01 -2.43
CA LYS A 55 -4.84 -10.01 -2.66
C LYS A 55 -4.28 -11.31 -3.22
N VAL A 56 -3.39 -11.23 -4.21
CA VAL A 56 -2.78 -12.43 -4.84
C VAL A 56 -1.84 -13.15 -3.89
N ALA A 57 -1.03 -12.42 -3.12
CA ALA A 57 -0.12 -12.99 -2.13
C ALA A 57 -0.88 -13.71 -1.02
N HIS A 58 -1.87 -13.06 -0.42
CA HIS A 58 -2.67 -13.60 0.67
C HIS A 58 -3.47 -14.85 0.28
N ARG A 59 -3.97 -14.91 -0.95
CA ARG A 59 -4.65 -16.12 -1.46
C ARG A 59 -3.79 -17.38 -1.30
N ASP A 60 -2.48 -17.25 -1.43
CA ASP A 60 -1.53 -18.35 -1.34
C ASP A 60 -0.75 -18.34 0.00
N GLY A 61 -1.24 -17.63 1.01
CA GLY A 61 -0.67 -17.56 2.36
C GLY A 61 0.67 -16.82 2.44
N LYS A 62 0.96 -15.92 1.49
CA LYS A 62 2.20 -15.14 1.46
C LYS A 62 1.99 -13.77 2.07
N THR A 63 3.02 -13.26 2.75
CA THR A 63 3.01 -11.93 3.37
C THR A 63 3.50 -10.85 2.42
N VAL A 64 3.05 -9.62 2.65
CA VAL A 64 3.48 -8.44 1.87
C VAL A 64 3.95 -7.35 2.81
N SER A 65 5.16 -6.87 2.58
CA SER A 65 5.71 -5.68 3.23
C SER A 65 5.82 -4.52 2.25
N ILE A 66 5.87 -3.32 2.79
CA ILE A 66 6.17 -2.11 2.01
C ILE A 66 7.27 -1.31 2.69
N CYS A 67 8.20 -0.80 1.90
CA CYS A 67 9.20 0.17 2.33
C CYS A 67 9.15 1.39 1.41
N GLY A 68 9.63 2.51 1.91
CA GLY A 68 9.61 3.80 1.23
C GLY A 68 9.18 4.93 2.15
N GLN A 69 9.05 6.12 1.61
CA GLN A 69 8.72 7.30 2.42
C GLN A 69 7.20 7.53 2.56
N ALA A 70 6.40 7.05 1.61
CA ALA A 70 4.97 7.32 1.56
C ALA A 70 4.20 6.98 2.86
N PRO A 71 4.42 5.83 3.52
CA PRO A 71 3.72 5.51 4.76
C PRO A 71 4.05 6.44 5.92
N SER A 72 5.25 7.05 5.91
CA SER A 72 5.67 8.00 6.96
C SER A 72 5.18 9.41 6.69
N VAL A 73 5.03 9.78 5.42
CA VAL A 73 4.73 11.16 5.00
C VAL A 73 3.23 11.38 4.82
N TYR A 74 2.50 10.36 4.32
CA TYR A 74 1.09 10.48 3.97
C TYR A 74 0.20 9.60 4.84
N PRO A 75 -0.53 10.16 5.83
CA PRO A 75 -1.43 9.38 6.68
C PRO A 75 -2.55 8.65 5.92
N ASP A 76 -3.05 9.25 4.84
CA ASP A 76 -4.06 8.66 3.95
C ASP A 76 -3.53 7.42 3.19
N PHE A 77 -2.25 7.43 2.85
CA PHE A 77 -1.62 6.26 2.24
C PHE A 77 -1.47 5.11 3.25
N THR A 78 -1.15 5.41 4.51
CA THR A 78 -1.14 4.41 5.59
C THR A 78 -2.53 3.81 5.79
N GLU A 79 -3.58 4.62 5.77
CA GLU A 79 -4.95 4.14 5.86
C GLU A 79 -5.29 3.18 4.71
N PHE A 80 -4.93 3.56 3.49
CA PHE A 80 -5.11 2.69 2.32
C PHE A 80 -4.38 1.35 2.49
N LEU A 81 -3.14 1.35 2.99
CA LEU A 81 -2.36 0.12 3.21
C LEU A 81 -3.03 -0.79 4.24
N VAL A 82 -3.46 -0.23 5.39
CA VAL A 82 -4.15 -0.99 6.44
C VAL A 82 -5.46 -1.58 5.91
N LYS A 83 -6.27 -0.79 5.21
CA LYS A 83 -7.50 -1.27 4.56
C LYS A 83 -7.25 -2.36 3.52
N SER A 84 -6.12 -2.31 2.84
CA SER A 84 -5.72 -3.32 1.86
C SER A 84 -5.17 -4.60 2.48
N GLY A 85 -4.92 -4.61 3.81
CA GLY A 85 -4.43 -5.77 4.53
C GLY A 85 -2.92 -5.96 4.46
N ILE A 86 -2.13 -4.87 4.37
CA ILE A 86 -0.67 -4.97 4.40
C ILE A 86 -0.19 -5.63 5.70
N ASP A 87 0.80 -6.54 5.62
CA ASP A 87 1.30 -7.26 6.79
C ASP A 87 2.37 -6.48 7.54
N TYR A 88 3.27 -5.80 6.81
CA TYR A 88 4.37 -5.06 7.42
C TYR A 88 4.60 -3.72 6.71
N VAL A 89 4.89 -2.70 7.50
CA VAL A 89 5.28 -1.36 7.01
C VAL A 89 6.63 -1.00 7.60
N SER A 90 7.63 -0.80 6.75
CA SER A 90 8.95 -0.33 7.15
C SER A 90 8.99 1.19 7.11
N VAL A 91 9.40 1.79 8.20
CA VAL A 91 9.55 3.25 8.34
C VAL A 91 10.88 3.58 8.99
N ASN A 92 11.30 4.83 8.88
CA ASN A 92 12.48 5.30 9.58
C ASN A 92 12.30 5.14 11.11
N PRO A 93 13.38 4.88 11.87
CA PRO A 93 13.29 4.61 13.31
C PRO A 93 12.60 5.71 14.12
N ASP A 94 12.78 6.98 13.77
CA ASP A 94 12.15 8.14 14.38
C ASP A 94 10.62 8.20 14.13
N MET A 95 10.14 7.57 13.06
CA MET A 95 8.72 7.52 12.68
C MET A 95 7.98 6.31 13.25
N VAL A 96 8.65 5.33 13.83
CA VAL A 96 8.02 4.08 14.31
C VAL A 96 6.89 4.36 15.29
N LYS A 97 7.12 5.21 16.29
CA LYS A 97 6.12 5.50 17.32
C LYS A 97 4.87 6.18 16.75
N SER A 98 5.06 7.19 15.91
CA SER A 98 3.95 7.94 15.29
C SER A 98 3.17 7.06 14.31
N THR A 99 3.85 6.27 13.50
CA THR A 99 3.22 5.35 12.55
C THR A 99 2.41 4.27 13.28
N ARG A 100 2.95 3.67 14.35
CA ARG A 100 2.20 2.69 15.16
C ARG A 100 0.92 3.27 15.76
N LEU A 101 0.98 4.49 16.29
CA LEU A 101 -0.21 5.17 16.82
C LEU A 101 -1.23 5.47 15.73
N ASN A 102 -0.77 5.86 14.55
CA ASN A 102 -1.65 6.10 13.41
C ASN A 102 -2.34 4.81 12.94
N VAL A 103 -1.58 3.74 12.77
CA VAL A 103 -2.13 2.41 12.42
C VAL A 103 -3.16 1.96 13.43
N ALA A 104 -2.85 2.03 14.74
CA ALA A 104 -3.80 1.64 15.79
C ALA A 104 -5.12 2.43 15.73
N ARG A 105 -5.06 3.74 15.45
CA ARG A 105 -6.27 4.57 15.29
C ARG A 105 -7.08 4.17 14.07
N ILE A 106 -6.41 3.87 12.96
CA ILE A 106 -7.05 3.41 11.73
C ILE A 106 -7.75 2.07 11.96
N GLU A 107 -7.06 1.10 12.57
CA GLU A 107 -7.62 -0.21 12.90
C GLU A 107 -8.84 -0.09 13.81
N GLN A 108 -8.76 0.71 14.88
CA GLN A 108 -9.88 0.94 15.79
C GLN A 108 -11.09 1.54 15.06
N ARG A 109 -10.86 2.50 14.16
CA ARG A 109 -11.94 3.09 13.36
C ARG A 109 -12.56 2.06 12.43
N LEU A 110 -11.76 1.28 11.72
CA LEU A 110 -12.26 0.22 10.83
C LEU A 110 -13.07 -0.84 11.58
N MET A 111 -12.63 -1.23 12.77
CA MET A 111 -13.37 -2.16 13.63
C MET A 111 -14.71 -1.57 14.08
N LEU A 112 -14.75 -0.29 14.47
CA LEU A 112 -15.97 0.40 14.85
C LEU A 112 -16.94 0.54 13.67
N ASP A 113 -16.44 0.90 12.50
CA ASP A 113 -17.24 1.03 11.29
C ASP A 113 -17.86 -0.33 10.90
N ALA A 114 -17.09 -1.41 10.98
CA ALA A 114 -17.59 -2.76 10.75
C ALA A 114 -18.65 -3.15 11.78
N ALA A 115 -18.44 -2.86 13.07
CA ALA A 115 -19.37 -3.19 14.14
C ALA A 115 -20.68 -2.40 14.08
N THR A 116 -20.65 -1.17 13.55
CA THR A 116 -21.83 -0.28 13.43
C THR A 116 -22.53 -0.36 12.08
N GLY A 117 -22.07 -1.24 11.18
CA GLY A 117 -22.60 -1.33 9.82
C GLY A 117 -22.27 -0.13 8.92
N ARG A 118 -21.34 0.70 9.34
CA ARG A 118 -20.83 1.86 8.58
C ARG A 118 -19.63 1.52 7.68
N GLY A 119 -19.41 0.23 7.41
CA GLY A 119 -18.34 -0.19 6.51
C GLY A 119 -18.50 0.50 5.17
N VAL A 120 -17.60 1.43 4.88
CA VAL A 120 -17.54 2.11 3.58
C VAL A 120 -17.12 1.05 2.58
N VAL A 121 -18.03 0.67 1.70
CA VAL A 121 -17.65 0.03 0.43
C VAL A 121 -16.81 1.08 -0.29
N ASP A 122 -15.51 0.82 -0.45
CA ASP A 122 -14.64 1.70 -1.22
C ASP A 122 -15.23 1.81 -2.63
N GLN A 123 -15.86 2.93 -2.93
CA GLN A 123 -16.41 3.22 -4.27
C GLN A 123 -15.32 3.19 -5.36
N GLU A 124 -14.05 3.31 -4.97
CA GLU A 124 -12.91 3.21 -5.88
C GLU A 124 -12.74 1.82 -6.54
N ASP A 125 -13.40 0.76 -6.03
CA ASP A 125 -13.34 -0.58 -6.62
C ASP A 125 -14.27 -0.75 -7.84
N TYR A 126 -15.15 0.19 -8.14
CA TYR A 126 -16.19 0.04 -9.17
C TYR A 126 -16.08 1.01 -10.35
N GLU A 127 -15.19 1.98 -10.33
CA GLU A 127 -14.92 2.82 -11.50
C GLU A 127 -13.84 2.18 -12.38
N LEU A 128 -14.30 1.40 -13.33
CA LEU A 128 -13.55 0.99 -14.52
C LEU A 128 -13.69 2.06 -15.60
#